data_dd241048debcf7ebe06592465c9c902c
#
_entry.id   dd241048debcf7ebe06592465c9c902c
#
_cell.length_a   1.000
_cell.length_b   1.000
_cell.length_c   1.000
_cell.angle_alpha   90.00
_cell.angle_beta   90.00
_cell.angle_gamma   90.00
#
_symmetry.space_group_name_H-M   'P 1'
#
loop_
_entity.id
_entity.type
_entity.pdbx_description
1 polymer ?
#
loop_
_entity_poly.entity_id
_entity_poly.type
_entity_poly.pdbx_seq_one_letter_code
_entity_poly.pdbx_strand_id
1 'polypeptide(L)'
;MDYMEFKNQMLAEIEERLTEKEYACYEPADGNMLEESLVIQEGNELIRFGATTTSMYRAYKSGYSIKQIAEEIIREKEAHKEIKGLEKIRMLDDYERVKEDLYIRIVSTNKKVTVLERGIYRKIGDIILGVYLRINEDDGKLYTTLIDNTYLDKWELSKEDVLEQAMDNTVKMAPPRFYDGMQLKLSILTGRYGGIPIKEFSPTENERRYGCFLSTDKKTNGATAVFYPGVARMICLAY
;
A
#
# COMPACT_ATOMS: atom_id res chain seq x y z
N MET A 1 -7.58 12.74 -31.80
CA MET A 1 -7.05 11.38 -31.65
C MET A 1 -8.00 10.60 -30.77
N ASP A 2 -8.41 9.44 -31.19
CA ASP A 2 -9.20 8.52 -30.38
C ASP A 2 -8.35 7.79 -29.32
N TYR A 3 -9.00 7.00 -28.48
CA TYR A 3 -8.32 6.33 -27.37
C TYR A 3 -7.33 5.25 -27.81
N MET A 4 -7.67 4.49 -28.85
CA MET A 4 -6.79 3.40 -29.35
C MET A 4 -5.56 3.97 -30.07
N GLU A 5 -5.77 5.01 -30.87
CA GLU A 5 -4.68 5.71 -31.54
C GLU A 5 -3.73 6.37 -30.51
N PHE A 6 -4.29 6.96 -29.45
CA PHE A 6 -3.50 7.48 -28.33
C PHE A 6 -2.63 6.39 -27.67
N LYS A 7 -3.20 5.23 -27.35
CA LYS A 7 -2.45 4.10 -26.76
C LYS A 7 -1.27 3.68 -27.64
N ASN A 8 -1.52 3.49 -28.92
CA ASN A 8 -0.48 3.06 -29.87
C ASN A 8 0.66 4.09 -29.96
N GLN A 9 0.33 5.37 -30.05
CA GLN A 9 1.33 6.43 -30.11
C GLN A 9 2.07 6.59 -28.78
N MET A 10 1.38 6.43 -27.65
CA MET A 10 2.01 6.47 -26.33
C MET A 10 3.00 5.33 -26.14
N LEU A 11 2.63 4.11 -26.53
CA LEU A 11 3.53 2.95 -26.45
C LEU A 11 4.79 3.18 -27.29
N ALA A 12 4.62 3.58 -28.55
CA ALA A 12 5.77 3.88 -29.42
C ALA A 12 6.68 4.98 -28.85
N GLU A 13 6.11 6.06 -28.33
CA GLU A 13 6.87 7.16 -27.73
C GLU A 13 7.63 6.73 -26.45
N ILE A 14 7.08 5.79 -25.68
CA ILE A 14 7.77 5.20 -24.53
C ILE A 14 8.88 4.27 -25.00
N GLU A 15 8.62 3.36 -25.94
CA GLU A 15 9.60 2.40 -26.46
C GLU A 15 10.86 3.10 -27.01
N GLU A 16 10.72 4.25 -27.67
CA GLU A 16 11.84 5.06 -28.15
C GLU A 16 12.78 5.56 -27.04
N ARG A 17 12.32 5.58 -25.78
CA ARG A 17 13.07 6.06 -24.60
C ARG A 17 13.57 4.97 -23.70
N LEU A 18 13.19 3.72 -23.97
CA LEU A 18 13.64 2.58 -23.19
C LEU A 18 15.05 2.15 -23.58
N THR A 19 15.76 1.53 -22.63
CA THR A 19 17.02 0.86 -22.90
C THR A 19 16.78 -0.49 -23.56
N GLU A 20 17.80 -1.09 -24.18
CA GLU A 20 17.73 -2.40 -24.84
C GLU A 20 17.27 -3.55 -23.89
N LYS A 21 17.36 -3.36 -22.59
CA LYS A 21 16.93 -4.35 -21.57
C LYS A 21 15.51 -4.17 -21.11
N GLU A 22 14.90 -3.04 -21.43
CA GLU A 22 13.56 -2.69 -20.99
C GLU A 22 12.54 -2.90 -22.10
N TYR A 23 11.33 -3.26 -21.72
CA TYR A 23 10.20 -3.31 -22.64
C TYR A 23 8.96 -2.69 -21.97
N ALA A 24 8.02 -2.23 -22.79
CA ALA A 24 6.75 -1.71 -22.35
C ALA A 24 5.59 -2.51 -22.96
N CYS A 25 4.52 -2.68 -22.20
CA CYS A 25 3.28 -3.29 -22.69
C CYS A 25 2.07 -2.75 -21.93
N TYR A 26 0.88 -2.98 -22.46
CA TYR A 26 -0.35 -2.75 -21.72
C TYR A 26 -0.80 -4.01 -21.00
N GLU A 27 -1.07 -3.91 -19.71
CA GLU A 27 -1.62 -4.97 -18.89
C GLU A 27 -2.89 -4.48 -18.17
N PRO A 28 -3.82 -5.38 -17.82
CA PRO A 28 -4.92 -5.01 -16.93
C PRO A 28 -4.38 -4.39 -15.64
N ALA A 29 -4.94 -3.26 -15.23
CA ALA A 29 -4.52 -2.62 -13.98
C ALA A 29 -4.85 -3.52 -12.78
N ASP A 30 -3.91 -3.62 -11.84
CA ASP A 30 -4.07 -4.42 -10.63
C ASP A 30 -5.41 -4.10 -9.92
N GLY A 31 -6.29 -5.09 -9.88
CA GLY A 31 -7.59 -5.01 -9.21
C GLY A 31 -8.71 -4.32 -9.98
N ASN A 32 -8.51 -3.96 -11.25
CA ASN A 32 -9.57 -3.43 -12.10
C ASN A 32 -9.43 -3.96 -13.54
N MET A 33 -10.17 -5.01 -13.89
CA MET A 33 -10.17 -5.59 -15.23
C MET A 33 -10.68 -4.64 -16.34
N LEU A 34 -11.28 -3.51 -15.97
CA LEU A 34 -11.77 -2.50 -16.91
C LEU A 34 -10.76 -1.36 -17.13
N GLU A 35 -9.66 -1.37 -16.40
CA GLU A 35 -8.60 -0.38 -16.53
C GLU A 35 -7.30 -1.05 -16.94
N GLU A 36 -6.57 -0.42 -17.85
CA GLU A 36 -5.26 -0.89 -18.28
C GLU A 36 -4.17 0.04 -17.75
N SER A 37 -3.00 -0.52 -17.51
CA SER A 37 -1.79 0.21 -17.21
C SER A 37 -0.74 -0.02 -18.28
N LEU A 38 -0.04 1.01 -18.67
CA LEU A 38 1.22 0.89 -19.38
C LEU A 38 2.27 0.45 -18.35
N VAL A 39 2.83 -0.74 -18.55
CA VAL A 39 3.84 -1.32 -17.65
C VAL A 39 5.19 -1.31 -18.35
N ILE A 40 6.22 -0.84 -17.65
CA ILE A 40 7.62 -0.89 -18.09
C ILE A 40 8.36 -1.85 -17.15
N GLN A 41 9.08 -2.79 -17.74
CA GLN A 41 9.85 -3.81 -17.02
C GLN A 41 11.23 -3.97 -17.61
N GLU A 42 12.23 -4.22 -16.76
CA GLU A 42 13.60 -4.56 -17.17
C GLU A 42 13.82 -6.08 -17.07
N GLY A 43 13.94 -6.74 -18.21
CA GLY A 43 14.15 -8.19 -18.28
C GLY A 43 13.15 -8.99 -17.43
N ASN A 44 13.64 -9.85 -16.55
CA ASN A 44 12.85 -10.65 -15.61
C ASN A 44 12.82 -10.05 -14.20
N GLU A 45 13.07 -8.75 -14.05
CA GLU A 45 13.02 -8.13 -12.72
C GLU A 45 11.62 -8.19 -12.10
N LEU A 46 11.58 -8.39 -10.78
CA LEU A 46 10.33 -8.43 -10.00
C LEU A 46 9.68 -7.06 -9.88
N ILE A 47 10.43 -6.00 -10.12
CA ILE A 47 9.98 -4.62 -10.00
C ILE A 47 9.54 -4.13 -11.37
N ARG A 48 8.28 -3.70 -11.45
CA ARG A 48 7.68 -3.13 -12.65
C ARG A 48 7.14 -1.73 -12.34
N PHE A 49 7.38 -0.80 -13.23
CA PHE A 49 6.76 0.52 -13.17
C PHE A 49 5.46 0.51 -13.98
N GLY A 50 4.37 1.04 -13.44
CA GLY A 50 3.09 1.08 -14.13
C GLY A 50 2.41 2.45 -14.03
N ALA A 51 1.89 2.94 -15.17
CA ALA A 51 1.07 4.15 -15.25
C ALA A 51 -0.30 3.82 -15.84
N THR A 52 -1.39 4.26 -15.18
CA THR A 52 -2.74 3.94 -15.65
C THR A 52 -3.07 4.68 -16.95
N THR A 53 -3.62 3.96 -17.92
CA THR A 53 -3.95 4.50 -19.24
C THR A 53 -4.99 5.64 -19.14
N THR A 54 -5.93 5.52 -18.20
CA THR A 54 -6.92 6.56 -17.93
C THR A 54 -6.28 7.88 -17.48
N SER A 55 -5.27 7.83 -16.62
CA SER A 55 -4.56 9.03 -16.17
C SER A 55 -3.81 9.71 -17.33
N MET A 56 -3.11 8.92 -18.13
CA MET A 56 -2.39 9.39 -19.30
C MET A 56 -3.32 10.04 -20.34
N TYR A 57 -4.44 9.37 -20.65
CA TYR A 57 -5.41 9.90 -21.61
C TYR A 57 -6.11 11.17 -21.11
N ARG A 58 -6.35 11.26 -19.79
CA ARG A 58 -6.88 12.48 -19.16
C ARG A 58 -5.89 13.63 -19.29
N ALA A 59 -4.60 13.40 -19.05
CA ALA A 59 -3.56 14.41 -19.25
C ALA A 59 -3.52 14.88 -20.71
N TYR A 60 -3.57 13.95 -21.67
CA TYR A 60 -3.67 14.28 -23.10
C TYR A 60 -4.89 15.15 -23.42
N LYS A 61 -6.07 14.80 -22.91
CA LYS A 61 -7.30 15.61 -23.09
C LYS A 61 -7.22 16.98 -22.41
N SER A 62 -6.36 17.14 -21.42
CA SER A 62 -6.08 18.41 -20.75
C SER A 62 -5.05 19.28 -21.49
N GLY A 63 -4.55 18.82 -22.65
CA GLY A 63 -3.66 19.59 -23.53
C GLY A 63 -2.18 19.23 -23.47
N TYR A 64 -1.78 18.23 -22.68
CA TYR A 64 -0.40 17.73 -22.71
C TYR A 64 -0.16 16.93 -24.00
N SER A 65 1.00 17.11 -24.61
CA SER A 65 1.41 16.28 -25.74
C SER A 65 1.81 14.86 -25.28
N ILE A 66 1.72 13.87 -26.17
CA ILE A 66 2.18 12.51 -25.92
C ILE A 66 3.63 12.50 -25.43
N LYS A 67 4.49 13.30 -26.08
CA LYS A 67 5.90 13.45 -25.72
C LYS A 67 6.08 13.92 -24.28
N GLN A 68 5.35 14.94 -23.83
CA GLN A 68 5.42 15.44 -22.46
C GLN A 68 4.95 14.39 -21.45
N ILE A 69 3.90 13.64 -21.76
CA ILE A 69 3.39 12.57 -20.90
C ILE A 69 4.42 11.44 -20.81
N ALA A 70 5.03 11.04 -21.92
CA ALA A 70 6.06 10.02 -21.96
C ALA A 70 7.31 10.43 -21.17
N GLU A 71 7.77 11.68 -21.32
CA GLU A 71 8.90 12.23 -20.56
C GLU A 71 8.62 12.19 -19.05
N GLU A 72 7.41 12.52 -18.61
CA GLU A 72 7.00 12.46 -17.23
C GLU A 72 7.03 11.02 -16.69
N ILE A 73 6.48 10.07 -17.46
CA ILE A 73 6.46 8.64 -17.10
C ILE A 73 7.89 8.10 -16.94
N ILE A 74 8.78 8.41 -17.87
CA ILE A 74 10.20 7.99 -17.78
C ILE A 74 10.89 8.62 -16.57
N ARG A 75 10.64 9.91 -16.31
CA ARG A 75 11.17 10.59 -15.13
C ARG A 75 10.69 9.94 -13.82
N GLU A 76 9.40 9.64 -13.72
CA GLU A 76 8.85 8.95 -12.55
C GLU A 76 9.42 7.53 -12.41
N LYS A 77 9.59 6.80 -13.52
CA LYS A 77 10.24 5.48 -13.53
C LYS A 77 11.66 5.56 -12.98
N GLU A 78 12.48 6.49 -13.44
CA GLU A 78 13.86 6.66 -12.95
C GLU A 78 13.87 7.06 -11.46
N ALA A 79 13.00 7.94 -11.03
CA ALA A 79 12.85 8.30 -9.62
C ALA A 79 12.45 7.07 -8.76
N HIS A 80 11.65 6.14 -9.30
CA HIS A 80 11.32 4.89 -8.59
C HIS A 80 12.51 3.94 -8.47
N LYS A 81 13.47 3.93 -9.41
CA LYS A 81 14.70 3.14 -9.29
C LYS A 81 15.57 3.58 -8.10
N GLU A 82 15.47 4.84 -7.68
CA GLU A 82 16.20 5.40 -6.54
C GLU A 82 15.53 5.14 -5.17
N ILE A 83 14.37 4.49 -5.14
CA ILE A 83 13.69 4.18 -3.87
C ILE A 83 14.59 3.26 -3.04
N LYS A 84 15.02 3.77 -1.89
CA LYS A 84 15.79 2.98 -0.92
C LYS A 84 14.96 1.78 -0.46
N GLY A 85 15.60 0.63 -0.28
CA GLY A 85 14.95 -0.58 0.23
C GLY A 85 14.37 -1.50 -0.85
N LEU A 86 14.48 -1.17 -2.14
CA LEU A 86 14.05 -2.07 -3.22
C LEU A 86 14.82 -3.41 -3.19
N GLU A 87 16.02 -3.43 -2.65
CA GLU A 87 16.82 -4.64 -2.41
C GLU A 87 16.08 -5.68 -1.54
N LYS A 88 15.15 -5.24 -0.69
CA LYS A 88 14.33 -6.14 0.13
C LYS A 88 13.45 -7.07 -0.73
N ILE A 89 13.01 -6.61 -1.91
CA ILE A 89 12.23 -7.43 -2.83
C ILE A 89 13.08 -8.60 -3.34
N ARG A 90 14.37 -8.37 -3.59
CA ARG A 90 15.32 -9.43 -4.01
C ARG A 90 15.63 -10.42 -2.88
N MET A 91 15.38 -10.04 -1.63
CA MET A 91 15.57 -10.89 -0.45
C MET A 91 14.32 -11.67 -0.05
N LEU A 92 13.21 -11.55 -0.79
CA LEU A 92 11.93 -12.19 -0.46
C LEU A 92 12.01 -13.71 -0.36
N ASP A 93 12.97 -14.37 -1.01
CA ASP A 93 13.16 -15.82 -0.88
C ASP A 93 13.71 -16.23 0.50
N ASP A 94 14.28 -15.29 1.26
CA ASP A 94 14.81 -15.51 2.62
C ASP A 94 13.88 -14.83 3.65
N TYR A 95 13.04 -15.63 4.30
CA TYR A 95 12.08 -15.15 5.31
C TYR A 95 12.73 -14.39 6.45
N GLU A 96 13.85 -14.88 6.98
CA GLU A 96 14.54 -14.29 8.12
C GLU A 96 14.99 -12.84 7.84
N ARG A 97 15.29 -12.53 6.58
CA ARG A 97 15.69 -11.19 6.16
C ARG A 97 14.53 -10.22 5.99
N VAL A 98 13.33 -10.72 5.72
CA VAL A 98 12.18 -9.86 5.39
C VAL A 98 11.10 -9.87 6.46
N LYS A 99 11.10 -10.82 7.38
CA LYS A 99 10.03 -11.03 8.36
C LYS A 99 9.69 -9.79 9.18
N GLU A 100 10.71 -8.99 9.57
CA GLU A 100 10.51 -7.77 10.37
C GLU A 100 9.89 -6.61 9.57
N ASP A 101 9.93 -6.69 8.24
CA ASP A 101 9.34 -5.70 7.34
C ASP A 101 7.95 -6.11 6.81
N LEU A 102 7.47 -7.31 7.17
CA LEU A 102 6.09 -7.72 6.88
C LEU A 102 5.11 -6.90 7.71
N TYR A 103 3.99 -6.50 7.09
CA TYR A 103 2.97 -5.76 7.82
C TYR A 103 1.59 -5.94 7.19
N ILE A 104 0.54 -5.62 7.95
CA ILE A 104 -0.86 -5.76 7.53
C ILE A 104 -1.38 -4.46 6.91
N ARG A 105 -1.97 -4.58 5.72
CA ARG A 105 -2.83 -3.53 5.14
C ARG A 105 -4.27 -4.01 5.04
N ILE A 106 -5.19 -3.10 5.36
CA ILE A 106 -6.60 -3.30 5.11
C ILE A 106 -6.93 -2.89 3.68
N VAL A 107 -7.64 -3.77 2.99
CA VAL A 107 -8.22 -3.50 1.68
C VAL A 107 -9.68 -3.95 1.64
N SER A 108 -10.50 -3.27 0.84
CA SER A 108 -11.87 -3.69 0.59
C SER A 108 -11.91 -4.80 -0.45
N THR A 109 -12.76 -5.81 -0.25
CA THR A 109 -12.99 -6.89 -1.23
C THR A 109 -13.39 -6.36 -2.61
N ASN A 110 -14.05 -5.20 -2.67
CA ASN A 110 -14.54 -4.62 -3.91
C ASN A 110 -13.45 -3.93 -4.76
N LYS A 111 -12.23 -3.77 -4.23
CA LYS A 111 -11.19 -2.95 -4.86
C LYS A 111 -9.90 -3.68 -5.19
N LYS A 112 -9.72 -4.95 -4.77
CA LYS A 112 -8.40 -5.62 -4.86
C LYS A 112 -8.54 -7.12 -5.16
N VAL A 113 -8.91 -7.46 -6.39
CA VAL A 113 -9.00 -8.85 -6.87
C VAL A 113 -7.64 -9.57 -6.72
N THR A 114 -6.54 -8.92 -7.06
CA THR A 114 -5.18 -9.48 -7.01
C THR A 114 -4.80 -10.00 -5.62
N VAL A 115 -5.21 -9.31 -4.54
CA VAL A 115 -4.92 -9.78 -3.16
C VAL A 115 -5.66 -11.08 -2.87
N LEU A 116 -6.90 -11.21 -3.36
CA LEU A 116 -7.72 -12.42 -3.17
C LEU A 116 -7.22 -13.60 -4.01
N GLU A 117 -6.65 -13.33 -5.18
CA GLU A 117 -6.20 -14.37 -6.09
C GLU A 117 -4.85 -14.96 -5.69
N ARG A 118 -3.91 -14.12 -5.29
CA ARG A 118 -2.53 -14.54 -5.07
C ARG A 118 -1.85 -14.04 -3.79
N GLY A 119 -2.50 -13.19 -3.01
CA GLY A 119 -1.90 -12.65 -1.78
C GLY A 119 -2.02 -13.58 -0.58
N ILE A 120 -1.18 -13.34 0.42
CA ILE A 120 -1.38 -13.89 1.77
C ILE A 120 -2.35 -12.96 2.49
N TYR A 121 -3.51 -13.46 2.90
CA TYR A 121 -4.54 -12.61 3.52
C TYR A 121 -5.48 -13.36 4.45
N ARG A 122 -6.16 -12.62 5.34
CA ARG A 122 -7.34 -13.07 6.10
C ARG A 122 -8.55 -12.21 5.71
N LYS A 123 -9.66 -12.84 5.36
CA LYS A 123 -10.91 -12.15 5.05
C LYS A 123 -11.81 -12.10 6.27
N ILE A 124 -12.36 -10.93 6.58
CA ILE A 124 -13.31 -10.69 7.67
C ILE A 124 -14.47 -9.84 7.10
N GLY A 125 -15.59 -10.48 6.76
CA GLY A 125 -16.68 -9.84 6.04
C GLY A 125 -16.19 -9.26 4.70
N ASP A 126 -16.40 -7.95 4.49
CA ASP A 126 -15.97 -7.23 3.28
C ASP A 126 -14.57 -6.61 3.40
N ILE A 127 -13.83 -6.99 4.43
CA ILE A 127 -12.49 -6.50 4.70
C ILE A 127 -11.47 -7.62 4.50
N ILE A 128 -10.35 -7.27 3.90
CA ILE A 128 -9.19 -8.14 3.74
C ILE A 128 -8.03 -7.55 4.54
N LEU A 129 -7.44 -8.36 5.39
CA LEU A 129 -6.16 -8.10 6.03
C LEU A 129 -5.08 -8.76 5.19
N GLY A 130 -4.44 -8.01 4.29
CA GLY A 130 -3.41 -8.52 3.40
C GLY A 130 -2.02 -8.30 3.97
N VAL A 131 -1.10 -9.26 3.71
CA VAL A 131 0.31 -9.17 4.09
C VAL A 131 1.08 -8.45 2.98
N TYR A 132 1.82 -7.42 3.38
CA TYR A 132 2.66 -6.61 2.50
C TYR A 132 4.08 -6.53 3.07
N LEU A 133 5.07 -6.42 2.19
CA LEU A 133 6.41 -6.03 2.55
C LEU A 133 6.53 -4.50 2.57
N ARG A 134 7.05 -3.95 3.64
CA ARG A 134 7.45 -2.55 3.72
C ARG A 134 8.82 -2.37 3.08
N ILE A 135 8.86 -1.67 1.97
CA ILE A 135 10.10 -1.38 1.25
C ILE A 135 10.80 -0.19 1.90
N ASN A 136 10.12 0.95 1.95
CA ASN A 136 10.66 2.19 2.53
C ASN A 136 9.53 3.11 3.00
N GLU A 137 9.87 4.06 3.87
CA GLU A 137 9.01 5.18 4.25
C GLU A 137 9.83 6.46 4.06
N ASP A 138 9.43 7.30 3.11
CA ASP A 138 10.11 8.54 2.78
C ASP A 138 9.09 9.65 2.58
N ASP A 139 9.34 10.82 3.19
CA ASP A 139 8.49 12.02 3.15
C ASP A 139 6.99 11.71 3.39
N GLY A 140 6.71 10.82 4.36
CA GLY A 140 5.37 10.39 4.73
C GLY A 140 4.70 9.46 3.71
N LYS A 141 5.41 9.00 2.67
CA LYS A 141 4.96 7.99 1.72
C LYS A 141 5.51 6.63 2.10
N LEU A 142 4.63 5.65 2.22
CA LEU A 142 4.99 4.26 2.51
C LEU A 142 4.98 3.44 1.22
N TYR A 143 6.15 2.98 0.82
CA TYR A 143 6.32 2.08 -0.34
C TYR A 143 6.21 0.63 0.10
N THR A 144 5.37 -0.13 -0.60
CA THR A 144 5.03 -1.50 -0.19
C THR A 144 4.73 -2.39 -1.37
N THR A 145 4.97 -3.68 -1.23
CA THR A 145 4.54 -4.69 -2.20
C THR A 145 3.72 -5.79 -1.53
N LEU A 146 2.73 -6.32 -2.24
CA LEU A 146 1.94 -7.48 -1.79
C LEU A 146 2.84 -8.72 -1.74
N ILE A 147 2.70 -9.52 -0.69
CA ILE A 147 3.36 -10.83 -0.61
C ILE A 147 2.47 -11.88 -1.28
N ASP A 148 3.03 -12.52 -2.31
CA ASP A 148 2.38 -13.62 -3.02
C ASP A 148 2.32 -14.88 -2.15
N ASN A 149 1.23 -15.63 -2.25
CA ASN A 149 1.04 -16.85 -1.45
C ASN A 149 2.01 -17.99 -1.80
N THR A 150 2.67 -17.92 -2.95
CA THR A 150 3.73 -18.87 -3.35
C THR A 150 4.95 -18.80 -2.43
N TYR A 151 5.11 -17.70 -1.69
CA TYR A 151 6.17 -17.58 -0.68
C TYR A 151 5.94 -18.45 0.55
N LEU A 152 4.70 -18.89 0.84
CA LEU A 152 4.44 -19.81 1.96
C LEU A 152 5.19 -21.12 1.80
N ASP A 153 5.18 -21.69 0.58
CA ASP A 153 5.92 -22.92 0.28
C ASP A 153 7.43 -22.70 0.34
N LYS A 154 7.94 -21.55 -0.16
CA LYS A 154 9.36 -21.22 -0.13
C LYS A 154 9.88 -21.01 1.30
N TRP A 155 9.06 -20.41 2.16
CA TRP A 155 9.39 -20.13 3.55
C TRP A 155 9.11 -21.31 4.48
N GLU A 156 8.44 -22.36 3.99
CA GLU A 156 8.00 -23.52 4.78
C GLU A 156 7.17 -23.09 6.01
N LEU A 157 6.31 -22.06 5.84
CA LEU A 157 5.49 -21.48 6.89
C LEU A 157 4.00 -21.60 6.60
N SER A 158 3.20 -21.67 7.67
CA SER A 158 1.77 -21.58 7.55
C SER A 158 1.35 -20.13 7.26
N LYS A 159 0.20 -19.99 6.61
CA LYS A 159 -0.43 -18.68 6.38
C LYS A 159 -0.67 -17.94 7.69
N GLU A 160 -1.05 -18.65 8.71
CA GLU A 160 -1.35 -18.13 10.04
C GLU A 160 -0.11 -17.55 10.71
N ASP A 161 1.03 -18.22 10.64
CA ASP A 161 2.30 -17.74 11.19
C ASP A 161 2.74 -16.42 10.54
N VAL A 162 2.64 -16.35 9.22
CA VAL A 162 3.00 -15.13 8.47
C VAL A 162 2.05 -13.97 8.79
N LEU A 163 0.75 -14.24 8.93
CA LEU A 163 -0.24 -13.23 9.32
C LEU A 163 -0.01 -12.73 10.74
N GLU A 164 0.35 -13.61 11.68
CA GLU A 164 0.65 -13.26 13.07
C GLU A 164 1.92 -12.40 13.15
N GLN A 165 2.99 -12.81 12.49
CA GLN A 165 4.23 -12.02 12.39
C GLN A 165 3.98 -10.63 11.81
N ALA A 166 3.25 -10.55 10.69
CA ALA A 166 2.92 -9.28 10.06
C ALA A 166 2.04 -8.39 10.94
N MET A 167 1.12 -8.98 11.71
CA MET A 167 0.28 -8.26 12.66
C MET A 167 1.11 -7.70 13.82
N ASP A 168 1.99 -8.49 14.40
CA ASP A 168 2.88 -8.07 15.50
C ASP A 168 3.78 -6.91 15.08
N ASN A 169 4.35 -6.99 13.88
CA ASN A 169 5.13 -5.89 13.32
C ASN A 169 4.29 -4.64 13.12
N THR A 170 3.05 -4.79 12.63
CA THR A 170 2.15 -3.66 12.40
C THR A 170 1.82 -2.94 13.70
N VAL A 171 1.56 -3.69 14.77
CA VAL A 171 1.33 -3.12 16.12
C VAL A 171 2.56 -2.39 16.65
N LYS A 172 3.76 -2.95 16.45
CA LYS A 172 5.02 -2.31 16.86
C LYS A 172 5.30 -1.03 16.10
N MET A 173 5.07 -1.03 14.77
CA MET A 173 5.32 0.11 13.89
C MET A 173 4.31 1.24 14.07
N ALA A 174 3.08 0.92 14.38
CA ALA A 174 1.95 1.84 14.46
C ALA A 174 1.07 1.52 15.68
N PRO A 175 1.57 1.73 16.92
CA PRO A 175 0.83 1.41 18.12
C PRO A 175 -0.50 2.16 18.18
N PRO A 176 -1.56 1.49 18.64
CA PRO A 176 -2.91 2.05 18.66
C PRO A 176 -3.03 3.18 19.71
N ARG A 177 -3.76 4.23 19.34
CA ARG A 177 -3.99 5.42 20.17
C ARG A 177 -5.44 5.86 20.08
N PHE A 178 -5.98 6.38 21.18
CA PHE A 178 -7.23 7.11 21.22
C PHE A 178 -7.02 8.62 21.14
N TYR A 179 -7.93 9.29 20.45
CA TYR A 179 -7.98 10.75 20.33
C TYR A 179 -9.41 11.22 20.54
N ASP A 180 -9.62 12.28 21.31
CA ASP A 180 -10.84 13.04 21.19
C ASP A 180 -10.83 13.86 19.88
N GLY A 181 -12.00 14.36 19.46
CA GLY A 181 -12.12 15.04 18.17
C GLY A 181 -11.29 16.31 18.04
N MET A 182 -11.12 17.07 19.14
CA MET A 182 -10.31 18.28 19.14
C MET A 182 -8.82 17.95 19.14
N GLN A 183 -8.41 16.99 19.95
CA GLN A 183 -7.04 16.52 20.04
C GLN A 183 -6.57 15.93 18.72
N LEU A 184 -7.43 15.15 18.01
CA LEU A 184 -7.11 14.62 16.69
C LEU A 184 -6.87 15.76 15.69
N LYS A 185 -7.74 16.76 15.66
CA LYS A 185 -7.60 17.92 14.78
C LYS A 185 -6.31 18.70 15.07
N LEU A 186 -6.02 19.00 16.33
CA LEU A 186 -4.78 19.69 16.74
C LEU A 186 -3.55 18.85 16.38
N SER A 187 -3.59 17.56 16.61
CA SER A 187 -2.51 16.62 16.30
C SER A 187 -2.19 16.55 14.80
N ILE A 188 -3.23 16.58 13.95
CA ILE A 188 -3.04 16.63 12.48
C ILE A 188 -2.40 17.97 12.09
N LEU A 189 -2.85 19.08 12.66
CA LEU A 189 -2.37 20.42 12.30
C LEU A 189 -0.95 20.71 12.81
N THR A 190 -0.61 20.21 13.99
CA THR A 190 0.66 20.59 14.67
C THR A 190 1.67 19.45 14.71
N GLY A 191 1.26 18.22 14.48
CA GLY A 191 2.10 17.02 14.63
C GLY A 191 2.53 16.69 16.07
N ARG A 192 2.09 17.47 17.07
CA ARG A 192 2.63 17.45 18.44
C ARG A 192 1.91 16.53 19.42
N TYR A 193 0.70 16.10 19.10
CA TYR A 193 -0.09 15.26 19.99
C TYR A 193 -0.13 13.81 19.51
N GLY A 194 0.35 12.89 20.32
CA GLY A 194 0.48 11.46 19.97
C GLY A 194 -0.74 10.59 20.31
N GLY A 195 -1.80 11.17 20.86
CA GLY A 195 -2.97 10.43 21.37
C GLY A 195 -2.68 9.68 22.68
N ILE A 196 -3.72 9.09 23.26
CA ILE A 196 -3.67 8.34 24.50
C ILE A 196 -3.41 6.86 24.19
N PRO A 197 -2.37 6.23 24.77
CA PRO A 197 -2.17 4.79 24.64
C PRO A 197 -3.42 4.01 25.06
N ILE A 198 -3.78 2.98 24.31
CA ILE A 198 -4.99 2.19 24.60
C ILE A 198 -5.04 1.70 26.05
N LYS A 199 -3.90 1.25 26.60
CA LYS A 199 -3.82 0.71 27.97
C LYS A 199 -4.08 1.77 29.05
N GLU A 200 -3.90 3.03 28.73
CA GLU A 200 -4.07 4.20 29.62
C GLU A 200 -5.41 4.92 29.36
N PHE A 201 -6.15 4.49 28.35
CA PHE A 201 -7.38 5.13 27.97
C PHE A 201 -8.51 4.81 28.96
N SER A 202 -9.01 5.86 29.59
CA SER A 202 -10.22 5.83 30.42
C SER A 202 -11.13 6.95 29.93
N PRO A 203 -12.22 6.63 29.23
CA PRO A 203 -13.05 7.65 28.60
C PRO A 203 -13.74 8.52 29.65
N THR A 204 -13.66 9.83 29.47
CA THR A 204 -14.42 10.83 30.20
C THR A 204 -15.90 10.72 29.85
N GLU A 205 -16.77 11.40 30.61
CA GLU A 205 -18.22 11.45 30.32
C GLU A 205 -18.50 12.04 28.93
N ASN A 206 -17.73 13.06 28.52
CA ASN A 206 -17.85 13.65 27.18
C ASN A 206 -17.44 12.65 26.09
N GLU A 207 -16.36 11.92 26.27
CA GLU A 207 -15.91 10.90 25.32
C GLU A 207 -16.91 9.73 25.22
N ARG A 208 -17.53 9.33 26.35
CA ARG A 208 -18.62 8.36 26.35
C ARG A 208 -19.84 8.84 25.58
N ARG A 209 -20.14 10.16 25.67
CA ARG A 209 -21.31 10.76 25.02
C ARG A 209 -21.10 11.05 23.54
N TYR A 210 -19.92 11.53 23.16
CA TYR A 210 -19.62 12.01 21.81
C TYR A 210 -18.68 11.11 21.02
N GLY A 211 -18.10 10.10 21.67
CA GLY A 211 -17.15 9.17 21.06
C GLY A 211 -15.72 9.70 21.05
N CYS A 212 -14.83 8.82 20.67
CA CYS A 212 -13.43 9.12 20.40
C CYS A 212 -12.97 8.42 19.12
N PHE A 213 -11.83 8.84 18.59
CA PHE A 213 -11.26 8.25 17.39
C PHE A 213 -10.17 7.26 17.76
N LEU A 214 -10.25 6.05 17.22
CA LEU A 214 -9.17 5.10 17.23
C LEU A 214 -8.26 5.35 16.02
N SER A 215 -6.98 5.54 16.26
CA SER A 215 -5.96 5.62 15.22
C SER A 215 -4.65 5.03 15.73
N THR A 216 -3.54 5.42 15.17
CA THR A 216 -2.20 5.05 15.61
C THR A 216 -1.41 6.30 15.99
N ASP A 217 -0.26 6.13 16.61
CA ASP A 217 0.65 7.25 16.92
C ASP A 217 1.08 8.03 15.66
N LYS A 218 1.19 7.35 14.52
CA LYS A 218 1.48 7.96 13.21
C LYS A 218 0.26 8.53 12.50
N LYS A 219 -0.96 8.38 13.07
CA LYS A 219 -2.24 8.79 12.47
C LYS A 219 -2.55 8.13 11.11
N THR A 220 -1.83 7.07 10.81
CA THR A 220 -2.03 6.21 9.65
C THR A 220 -2.47 4.82 10.11
N ASN A 221 -3.03 4.00 9.23
CA ASN A 221 -3.48 2.64 9.55
C ASN A 221 -4.51 2.55 10.70
N GLY A 222 -5.23 3.62 11.04
CA GLY A 222 -6.21 3.62 12.13
C GLY A 222 -7.28 2.54 11.98
N ALA A 223 -7.73 2.28 10.76
CA ALA A 223 -8.67 1.19 10.49
C ALA A 223 -8.08 -0.19 10.83
N THR A 224 -6.78 -0.40 10.67
CA THR A 224 -6.11 -1.65 11.03
C THR A 224 -6.07 -1.85 12.53
N ALA A 225 -5.99 -0.76 13.30
CA ALA A 225 -5.90 -0.81 14.76
C ALA A 225 -7.11 -1.50 15.42
N VAL A 226 -8.29 -1.51 14.79
CA VAL A 226 -9.47 -2.24 15.27
C VAL A 226 -9.21 -3.75 15.35
N PHE A 227 -8.37 -4.27 14.47
CA PHE A 227 -8.04 -5.70 14.37
C PHE A 227 -6.81 -6.11 15.18
N TYR A 228 -6.17 -5.16 15.89
CA TYR A 228 -5.05 -5.50 16.74
C TYR A 228 -5.50 -6.36 17.92
N PRO A 229 -4.69 -7.32 18.36
CA PRO A 229 -5.04 -8.20 19.47
C PRO A 229 -5.46 -7.42 20.72
N GLY A 230 -6.63 -7.72 21.24
CA GLY A 230 -7.17 -7.12 22.46
C GLY A 230 -7.80 -5.73 22.31
N VAL A 231 -7.58 -4.99 21.19
CA VAL A 231 -8.11 -3.62 21.02
C VAL A 231 -9.63 -3.59 21.06
N ALA A 232 -10.31 -4.44 20.31
CA ALA A 232 -11.79 -4.50 20.31
C ALA A 232 -12.33 -4.81 21.71
N ARG A 233 -11.71 -5.75 22.45
CA ARG A 233 -12.08 -6.07 23.84
C ARG A 233 -11.91 -4.86 24.76
N MET A 234 -10.82 -4.13 24.65
CA MET A 234 -10.57 -2.93 25.46
C MET A 234 -11.59 -1.83 25.17
N ILE A 235 -11.98 -1.64 23.89
CA ILE A 235 -13.05 -0.71 23.54
C ILE A 235 -14.33 -1.11 24.23
N CYS A 236 -14.77 -2.40 24.12
CA CYS A 236 -15.99 -2.87 24.76
C CYS A 236 -15.97 -2.76 26.29
N LEU A 237 -14.81 -2.81 26.93
CA LEU A 237 -14.68 -2.66 28.38
C LEU A 237 -14.65 -1.19 28.84
N ALA A 238 -14.27 -0.27 27.94
CA ALA A 238 -14.17 1.17 28.23
C ALA A 238 -15.51 1.90 28.06
N TYR A 239 -16.41 1.40 27.24
CA TYR A 239 -17.75 1.94 26.96
C TYR A 239 -18.88 1.05 27.50
#